data_a0e9eaa5c164a3678a7e591b190183cd
#
_entry.id   a0e9eaa5c164a3678a7e591b190183cd
#
_cell.length_a   1.000
_cell.length_b   1.000
_cell.length_c   1.000
_cell.angle_alpha   90.00
_cell.angle_beta   90.00
_cell.angle_gamma   90.00
#
_symmetry.space_group_name_H-M   'P 1'
#
loop_
_entity.id
_entity.type
_entity.pdbx_description
1 polymer ?
#
loop_
_entity_poly.entity_id
_entity_poly.type
_entity_poly.pdbx_seq_one_letter_code
_entity_poly.pdbx_strand_id
1 'polypeptide(L)'
;LGADPLLHYTIDWLLERAGETEAANTSYRTASVLPPDYCFPARLEEIAILKSAMAANPADARAPYYLGNLFYDRRRHQEAIQLWEKSAKLDAGFSIVWRNLGIGYFNIHGQPAKARAAYDRAFKANPDDDRLLYERDQLWKRLGEQPAKRLRELEQRLDLVQRRDDLSVELGALYNQTGRHERALALVHSRNFQPWEGGEGGPLGQWVRSNLALGRTALKHGNATRAGEYFSAALTAPKNLGEARHLLANQSDIHYWLGCALAASGEVRMARQHWFAAASFKGDFQEMSVRAFSEMTYYSALAWKKLGNPAKATKLFRRLLSFARQLQKAEARIDYFATSLPTMLLFDDDLQRRQEIAALFMQAQALLGLGRKRMAEKLLAEVLARDPNHALAADISIETELVKP
;
A
#
# COMPACT_ATOMS: atom_id res chain seq x y z
N LEU A 1 -8.15 -22.21 35.04
CA LEU A 1 -8.68 -20.99 34.45
C LEU A 1 -7.69 -20.57 33.37
N GLY A 2 -8.17 -20.35 32.12
CA GLY A 2 -7.33 -20.00 31.01
C GLY A 2 -6.63 -18.65 31.17
N ALA A 3 -5.74 -18.33 30.25
CA ALA A 3 -5.01 -17.06 30.21
C ALA A 3 -5.85 -15.88 29.67
N ASP A 4 -7.18 -15.98 29.64
CA ASP A 4 -8.05 -14.91 29.14
C ASP A 4 -8.29 -13.83 30.23
N PRO A 5 -7.75 -12.61 30.04
CA PRO A 5 -7.93 -11.52 30.98
C PRO A 5 -9.40 -11.16 31.26
N LEU A 6 -10.29 -11.23 30.27
CA LEU A 6 -11.70 -10.87 30.42
C LEU A 6 -12.44 -11.85 31.33
N LEU A 7 -12.06 -13.13 31.30
CA LEU A 7 -12.62 -14.12 32.23
C LEU A 7 -12.24 -13.78 33.69
N HIS A 8 -10.98 -13.40 33.94
CA HIS A 8 -10.52 -12.98 35.26
C HIS A 8 -11.27 -11.71 35.71
N TYR A 9 -11.35 -10.67 34.90
CA TYR A 9 -12.14 -9.48 35.22
C TYR A 9 -13.61 -9.79 35.52
N THR A 10 -14.20 -10.75 34.81
CA THR A 10 -15.60 -11.16 35.05
C THR A 10 -15.77 -11.86 36.40
N ILE A 11 -14.86 -12.79 36.73
CA ILE A 11 -14.87 -13.47 38.01
C ILE A 11 -14.71 -12.48 39.17
N ASP A 12 -13.80 -11.55 39.05
CA ASP A 12 -13.50 -10.51 40.03
C ASP A 12 -14.70 -9.61 40.30
N TRP A 13 -15.40 -9.20 39.24
CA TRP A 13 -16.60 -8.44 39.37
C TRP A 13 -17.75 -9.22 40.07
N LEU A 14 -17.83 -10.54 39.84
CA LEU A 14 -18.82 -11.38 40.52
C LEU A 14 -18.46 -11.56 41.99
N LEU A 15 -17.18 -11.76 42.33
CA LEU A 15 -16.69 -11.85 43.72
C LEU A 15 -16.92 -10.55 44.49
N GLU A 16 -16.66 -9.40 43.87
CA GLU A 16 -16.94 -8.08 44.43
C GLU A 16 -18.42 -7.93 44.78
N ARG A 17 -19.32 -8.38 43.90
CA ARG A 17 -20.76 -8.38 44.13
C ARG A 17 -21.25 -9.37 45.17
N ALA A 18 -20.52 -10.44 45.38
CA ALA A 18 -20.76 -11.40 46.45
C ALA A 18 -20.21 -10.93 47.82
N GLY A 19 -19.50 -9.79 47.87
CA GLY A 19 -18.93 -9.25 49.09
C GLY A 19 -17.52 -9.79 49.39
N GLU A 20 -16.93 -10.62 48.51
CA GLU A 20 -15.61 -11.22 48.63
C GLU A 20 -14.51 -10.27 48.11
N THR A 21 -14.38 -9.10 48.74
CA THR A 21 -13.57 -7.98 48.21
C THR A 21 -12.06 -8.31 48.16
N GLU A 22 -11.53 -9.06 49.13
CA GLU A 22 -10.09 -9.44 49.10
C GLU A 22 -9.76 -10.41 47.99
N ALA A 23 -10.62 -11.40 47.75
CA ALA A 23 -10.50 -12.33 46.64
C ALA A 23 -10.56 -11.61 45.29
N ALA A 24 -11.54 -10.69 45.11
CA ALA A 24 -11.70 -9.85 43.94
C ALA A 24 -10.45 -9.00 43.67
N ASN A 25 -9.88 -8.32 44.68
CA ASN A 25 -8.69 -7.48 44.49
C ASN A 25 -7.45 -8.27 44.06
N THR A 26 -7.29 -9.50 44.54
CA THR A 26 -6.19 -10.38 44.17
C THR A 26 -6.29 -10.76 42.69
N SER A 27 -7.46 -11.09 42.26
CA SER A 27 -7.78 -11.46 40.88
C SER A 27 -7.66 -10.29 39.88
N TYR A 28 -8.14 -9.09 40.21
CA TYR A 28 -7.95 -7.89 39.38
C TYR A 28 -6.48 -7.61 39.10
N ARG A 29 -5.61 -7.84 40.08
CA ARG A 29 -4.14 -7.74 39.87
C ARG A 29 -3.64 -8.80 38.93
N THR A 30 -4.14 -10.03 39.01
CA THR A 30 -3.80 -11.11 38.06
C THR A 30 -4.22 -10.74 36.62
N ALA A 31 -5.48 -10.31 36.43
CA ALA A 31 -5.99 -9.91 35.13
C ALA A 31 -5.14 -8.80 34.48
N SER A 32 -4.68 -7.82 35.28
CA SER A 32 -3.94 -6.65 34.80
C SER A 32 -2.53 -6.96 34.24
N VAL A 33 -1.98 -8.15 34.49
CA VAL A 33 -0.65 -8.56 34.01
C VAL A 33 -0.69 -9.68 32.96
N LEU A 34 -1.85 -10.24 32.68
CA LEU A 34 -2.00 -11.27 31.64
C LEU A 34 -1.75 -10.69 30.25
N PRO A 35 -1.24 -11.51 29.29
CA PRO A 35 -1.07 -11.12 27.92
C PRO A 35 -2.40 -10.69 27.28
N PRO A 36 -2.44 -9.60 26.53
CA PRO A 36 -3.65 -9.09 25.87
C PRO A 36 -3.98 -9.82 24.57
N ASP A 37 -3.16 -10.78 24.16
CA ASP A 37 -3.25 -11.43 22.86
C ASP A 37 -4.57 -12.20 22.74
N TYR A 38 -5.23 -12.04 21.59
CA TYR A 38 -6.53 -12.65 21.27
C TYR A 38 -7.68 -12.32 22.22
N CYS A 39 -7.54 -11.26 23.04
CA CYS A 39 -8.55 -10.81 24.00
C CYS A 39 -9.33 -9.62 23.42
N PHE A 40 -10.57 -9.88 23.00
CA PHE A 40 -11.43 -8.89 22.33
C PHE A 40 -12.77 -8.75 23.05
N PRO A 41 -12.98 -7.70 23.85
CA PRO A 41 -14.24 -7.45 24.50
C PRO A 41 -15.33 -7.15 23.44
N ALA A 42 -16.49 -7.82 23.57
CA ALA A 42 -17.57 -7.72 22.59
C ALA A 42 -18.94 -7.54 23.23
N ARG A 43 -19.08 -7.79 24.54
CA ARG A 43 -20.35 -7.83 25.27
C ARG A 43 -20.60 -6.54 26.02
N LEU A 44 -21.86 -6.13 26.14
CA LEU A 44 -22.21 -4.88 26.83
C LEU A 44 -21.98 -4.94 28.34
N GLU A 45 -22.12 -6.11 28.97
CA GLU A 45 -21.82 -6.30 30.40
C GLU A 45 -20.35 -6.06 30.73
N GLU A 46 -19.45 -6.28 29.77
CA GLU A 46 -18.01 -6.02 29.95
C GLU A 46 -17.72 -4.52 30.19
N ILE A 47 -18.64 -3.62 29.83
CA ILE A 47 -18.54 -2.20 30.17
C ILE A 47 -18.58 -2.01 31.69
N ALA A 48 -19.52 -2.67 32.37
CA ALA A 48 -19.63 -2.59 33.83
C ALA A 48 -18.46 -3.28 34.53
N ILE A 49 -18.08 -4.45 34.03
CA ILE A 49 -16.95 -5.26 34.52
C ILE A 49 -15.64 -4.46 34.46
N LEU A 50 -15.29 -3.91 33.29
CA LEU A 50 -14.05 -3.16 33.08
C LEU A 50 -14.05 -1.81 33.83
N LYS A 51 -15.21 -1.17 34.00
CA LYS A 51 -15.33 0.04 34.84
C LYS A 51 -15.07 -0.29 36.32
N SER A 52 -15.60 -1.41 36.81
CA SER A 52 -15.34 -1.88 38.19
C SER A 52 -13.87 -2.19 38.39
N ALA A 53 -13.23 -2.90 37.43
CA ALA A 53 -11.80 -3.18 37.45
C ALA A 53 -10.96 -1.89 37.50
N MET A 54 -11.29 -0.88 36.70
CA MET A 54 -10.62 0.43 36.70
C MET A 54 -10.80 1.20 38.03
N ALA A 55 -11.89 0.97 38.75
CA ALA A 55 -12.14 1.57 40.06
C ALA A 55 -11.38 0.83 41.18
N ALA A 56 -11.40 -0.50 41.14
CA ALA A 56 -10.71 -1.35 42.10
C ALA A 56 -9.16 -1.28 41.97
N ASN A 57 -8.66 -1.20 40.74
CA ASN A 57 -7.22 -1.07 40.47
C ASN A 57 -6.94 0.13 39.55
N PRO A 58 -6.81 1.35 40.09
CA PRO A 58 -6.52 2.55 39.27
C PRO A 58 -5.19 2.53 38.52
N ALA A 59 -4.26 1.64 38.88
CA ALA A 59 -2.96 1.47 38.23
C ALA A 59 -3.01 0.46 37.04
N ASP A 60 -4.14 -0.20 36.84
CA ASP A 60 -4.32 -1.15 35.75
C ASP A 60 -4.35 -0.44 34.38
N ALA A 61 -3.36 -0.71 33.56
CA ALA A 61 -3.31 -0.20 32.19
C ALA A 61 -4.15 -1.04 31.21
N ARG A 62 -4.51 -2.29 31.54
CA ARG A 62 -5.19 -3.23 30.64
C ARG A 62 -6.71 -2.99 30.60
N ALA A 63 -7.35 -2.76 31.74
CA ALA A 63 -8.79 -2.52 31.78
C ALA A 63 -9.23 -1.32 30.90
N PRO A 64 -8.60 -0.14 30.96
CA PRO A 64 -8.94 0.96 30.05
C PRO A 64 -8.61 0.65 28.59
N TYR A 65 -7.57 -0.14 28.29
CA TYR A 65 -7.27 -0.60 26.93
C TYR A 65 -8.42 -1.46 26.37
N TYR A 66 -8.89 -2.47 27.12
CA TYR A 66 -10.01 -3.31 26.69
C TYR A 66 -11.30 -2.53 26.52
N LEU A 67 -11.63 -1.68 27.48
CA LEU A 67 -12.84 -0.84 27.37
C LEU A 67 -12.76 0.13 26.17
N GLY A 68 -11.57 0.64 25.89
CA GLY A 68 -11.31 1.44 24.71
C GLY A 68 -11.56 0.66 23.41
N ASN A 69 -11.10 -0.60 23.35
CA ASN A 69 -11.34 -1.46 22.18
C ASN A 69 -12.84 -1.69 21.94
N LEU A 70 -13.59 -2.00 23.01
CA LEU A 70 -15.05 -2.17 22.94
C LEU A 70 -15.73 -0.90 22.46
N PHE A 71 -15.36 0.26 22.99
CA PHE A 71 -15.94 1.53 22.59
C PHE A 71 -15.60 1.91 21.16
N TYR A 72 -14.39 1.61 20.69
CA TYR A 72 -14.01 1.85 19.31
C TYR A 72 -14.84 1.00 18.33
N ASP A 73 -15.03 -0.28 18.63
CA ASP A 73 -15.91 -1.17 17.86
C ASP A 73 -17.35 -0.64 17.82
N ARG A 74 -17.84 -0.14 18.95
CA ARG A 74 -19.18 0.46 19.05
C ARG A 74 -19.27 1.91 18.55
N ARG A 75 -18.26 2.37 17.81
CA ARG A 75 -18.16 3.72 17.22
C ARG A 75 -18.21 4.88 18.24
N ARG A 76 -17.93 4.60 19.52
CA ARG A 76 -17.72 5.60 20.57
C ARG A 76 -16.25 6.05 20.58
N HIS A 77 -15.79 6.54 19.45
CA HIS A 77 -14.37 6.76 19.16
C HIS A 77 -13.69 7.73 20.12
N GLN A 78 -14.36 8.82 20.50
CA GLN A 78 -13.77 9.81 21.42
C GLN A 78 -13.49 9.22 22.79
N GLU A 79 -14.43 8.46 23.33
CA GLU A 79 -14.27 7.78 24.62
C GLU A 79 -13.21 6.68 24.54
N ALA A 80 -13.16 5.96 23.43
CA ALA A 80 -12.13 4.95 23.18
C ALA A 80 -10.74 5.55 23.23
N ILE A 81 -10.52 6.66 22.53
CA ILE A 81 -9.22 7.34 22.48
C ILE A 81 -8.82 7.85 23.87
N GLN A 82 -9.74 8.44 24.63
CA GLN A 82 -9.46 8.87 26.01
C GLN A 82 -9.04 7.72 26.93
N LEU A 83 -9.70 6.56 26.77
CA LEU A 83 -9.35 5.34 27.51
C LEU A 83 -7.97 4.79 27.12
N TRP A 84 -7.64 4.79 25.83
CA TRP A 84 -6.32 4.40 25.36
C TRP A 84 -5.24 5.40 25.82
N GLU A 85 -5.54 6.70 25.85
CA GLU A 85 -4.62 7.70 26.42
C GLU A 85 -4.40 7.47 27.92
N LYS A 86 -5.44 7.07 28.67
CA LYS A 86 -5.30 6.68 30.09
C LYS A 86 -4.41 5.44 30.22
N SER A 87 -4.67 4.40 29.44
CA SER A 87 -3.87 3.17 29.40
C SER A 87 -2.39 3.48 29.11
N ALA A 88 -2.10 4.26 28.08
CA ALA A 88 -0.75 4.65 27.68
C ALA A 88 -0.01 5.49 28.71
N LYS A 89 -0.74 6.27 29.55
CA LYS A 89 -0.16 7.01 30.70
C LYS A 89 0.20 6.08 31.83
N LEU A 90 -0.57 5.03 32.08
CA LEU A 90 -0.34 4.03 33.11
C LEU A 90 0.82 3.09 32.76
N ASP A 91 0.90 2.70 31.50
CA ASP A 91 1.98 1.84 30.98
C ASP A 91 2.48 2.35 29.64
N ALA A 92 3.55 3.12 29.66
CA ALA A 92 4.19 3.65 28.45
C ALA A 92 4.87 2.56 27.59
N GLY A 93 5.14 1.38 28.16
CA GLY A 93 5.71 0.21 27.48
C GLY A 93 4.65 -0.65 26.76
N PHE A 94 3.36 -0.35 26.93
CA PHE A 94 2.29 -1.12 26.31
C PHE A 94 2.14 -0.77 24.82
N SER A 95 2.88 -1.44 23.96
CA SER A 95 3.03 -1.12 22.53
C SER A 95 1.70 -1.06 21.78
N ILE A 96 0.80 -2.04 22.02
CA ILE A 96 -0.47 -2.16 21.29
C ILE A 96 -1.42 -0.98 21.56
N VAL A 97 -1.39 -0.37 22.74
CA VAL A 97 -2.19 0.82 23.01
C VAL A 97 -1.70 2.04 22.23
N TRP A 98 -0.38 2.17 22.07
CA TRP A 98 0.18 3.22 21.23
C TRP A 98 -0.16 3.01 19.75
N ARG A 99 -0.18 1.75 19.27
CA ARG A 99 -0.68 1.42 17.94
C ARG A 99 -2.13 1.87 17.75
N ASN A 100 -3.01 1.52 18.69
CA ASN A 100 -4.43 1.89 18.63
C ASN A 100 -4.62 3.42 18.67
N LEU A 101 -3.84 4.13 19.49
CA LEU A 101 -3.81 5.59 19.50
C LEU A 101 -3.38 6.16 18.14
N GLY A 102 -2.39 5.54 17.48
CA GLY A 102 -1.97 5.94 16.14
C GLY A 102 -3.09 5.86 15.12
N ILE A 103 -3.87 4.78 15.13
CA ILE A 103 -5.06 4.60 14.29
C ILE A 103 -6.13 5.65 14.63
N GLY A 104 -6.44 5.82 15.91
CA GLY A 104 -7.46 6.78 16.36
C GLY A 104 -7.09 8.22 16.02
N TYR A 105 -5.84 8.61 16.22
CA TYR A 105 -5.38 9.96 15.87
C TYR A 105 -5.40 10.22 14.37
N PHE A 106 -5.11 9.21 13.54
CA PHE A 106 -5.16 9.37 12.09
C PHE A 106 -6.59 9.40 11.57
N ASN A 107 -7.37 8.33 11.82
CA ASN A 107 -8.68 8.14 11.19
C ASN A 107 -9.77 9.02 11.81
N ILE A 108 -9.72 9.27 13.12
CA ILE A 108 -10.81 9.95 13.84
C ILE A 108 -10.50 11.41 14.11
N HIS A 109 -9.27 11.71 14.56
CA HIS A 109 -8.91 13.07 14.92
C HIS A 109 -8.28 13.86 13.77
N GLY A 110 -7.87 13.22 12.67
CA GLY A 110 -7.16 13.88 11.58
C GLY A 110 -5.85 14.52 12.04
N GLN A 111 -5.13 13.92 13.00
CA GLN A 111 -3.91 14.42 13.60
C GLN A 111 -2.68 13.60 13.19
N PRO A 112 -2.18 13.75 11.95
CA PRO A 112 -1.13 12.89 11.39
C PRO A 112 0.18 12.92 12.19
N ALA A 113 0.55 14.06 12.76
CA ALA A 113 1.76 14.18 13.58
C ALA A 113 1.67 13.37 14.88
N LYS A 114 0.50 13.37 15.53
CA LYS A 114 0.27 12.56 16.74
C LYS A 114 0.20 11.07 16.38
N ALA A 115 -0.44 10.72 15.27
CA ALA A 115 -0.48 9.34 14.77
C ALA A 115 0.92 8.79 14.55
N ARG A 116 1.78 9.56 13.87
CA ARG A 116 3.19 9.22 13.66
C ARG A 116 3.93 9.00 14.98
N ALA A 117 3.83 9.96 15.90
CA ALA A 117 4.49 9.87 17.20
C ALA A 117 4.00 8.65 18.01
N ALA A 118 2.72 8.29 17.91
CA ALA A 118 2.16 7.12 18.57
C ALA A 118 2.72 5.82 17.99
N TYR A 119 2.80 5.68 16.65
CA TYR A 119 3.43 4.52 16.01
C TYR A 119 4.91 4.40 16.29
N ASP A 120 5.64 5.52 16.35
CA ASP A 120 7.07 5.52 16.73
C ASP A 120 7.26 5.04 18.17
N ARG A 121 6.37 5.41 19.11
CA ARG A 121 6.35 4.89 20.49
C ARG A 121 5.98 3.41 20.52
N ALA A 122 4.97 2.98 19.76
CA ALA A 122 4.57 1.58 19.67
C ALA A 122 5.74 0.70 19.25
N PHE A 123 6.41 1.07 18.16
CA PHE A 123 7.55 0.33 17.63
C PHE A 123 8.77 0.38 18.56
N LYS A 124 9.01 1.51 19.25
CA LYS A 124 10.07 1.61 20.26
C LYS A 124 9.81 0.69 21.46
N ALA A 125 8.54 0.54 21.87
CA ALA A 125 8.14 -0.33 22.99
C ALA A 125 8.22 -1.82 22.64
N ASN A 126 7.96 -2.18 21.38
CA ASN A 126 8.10 -3.54 20.86
C ASN A 126 8.79 -3.52 19.48
N PRO A 127 10.13 -3.47 19.44
CA PRO A 127 10.88 -3.34 18.18
C PRO A 127 10.97 -4.64 17.38
N ASP A 128 10.52 -5.77 17.90
CA ASP A 128 10.52 -7.08 17.23
C ASP A 128 9.18 -7.44 16.60
N ASP A 129 8.22 -6.54 16.64
CA ASP A 129 6.90 -6.70 16.03
C ASP A 129 6.93 -6.29 14.56
N ASP A 130 6.88 -7.28 13.68
CA ASP A 130 6.89 -7.08 12.23
C ASP A 130 5.60 -6.42 11.72
N ARG A 131 4.48 -6.62 12.39
CA ARG A 131 3.22 -5.95 12.08
C ARG A 131 3.31 -4.45 12.37
N LEU A 132 3.87 -4.06 13.51
CA LEU A 132 4.08 -2.64 13.83
C LEU A 132 5.04 -1.97 12.85
N LEU A 133 6.07 -2.67 12.39
CA LEU A 133 6.97 -2.17 11.35
C LEU A 133 6.20 -1.89 10.06
N TYR A 134 5.38 -2.85 9.60
CA TYR A 134 4.54 -2.70 8.41
C TYR A 134 3.56 -1.54 8.53
N GLU A 135 2.78 -1.50 9.60
CA GLU A 135 1.75 -0.47 9.80
C GLU A 135 2.35 0.93 9.92
N ARG A 136 3.52 1.05 10.61
CA ARG A 136 4.27 2.31 10.68
C ARG A 136 4.75 2.76 9.30
N ASP A 137 5.26 1.85 8.49
CA ASP A 137 5.68 2.15 7.12
C ASP A 137 4.50 2.57 6.25
N GLN A 138 3.35 1.90 6.36
CA GLN A 138 2.12 2.28 5.65
C GLN A 138 1.63 3.68 6.05
N LEU A 139 1.70 4.03 7.34
CA LEU A 139 1.40 5.39 7.80
C LEU A 139 2.38 6.40 7.19
N TRP A 140 3.67 6.12 7.19
CA TRP A 140 4.68 7.00 6.60
C TRP A 140 4.46 7.19 5.09
N LYS A 141 4.09 6.14 4.37
CA LYS A 141 3.72 6.20 2.95
C LYS A 141 2.56 7.16 2.70
N ARG A 142 1.48 7.05 3.52
CA ARG A 142 0.32 7.95 3.42
C ARG A 142 0.64 9.39 3.79
N LEU A 143 1.58 9.61 4.69
CA LEU A 143 2.06 10.94 5.07
C LEU A 143 3.05 11.54 4.06
N GLY A 144 3.33 10.85 2.96
CA GLY A 144 4.24 11.31 1.91
C GLY A 144 5.71 11.28 2.31
N GLU A 145 6.10 10.37 3.23
CA GLU A 145 7.50 10.22 3.59
C GLU A 145 8.31 9.76 2.39
N GLN A 146 9.53 10.28 2.28
CA GLN A 146 10.39 10.03 1.14
C GLN A 146 10.79 8.54 1.03
N PRO A 147 10.72 7.94 -0.18
CA PRO A 147 11.05 6.54 -0.40
C PRO A 147 12.43 6.13 0.15
N ALA A 148 13.43 6.99 0.00
CA ALA A 148 14.78 6.72 0.49
C ALA A 148 14.87 6.61 2.02
N LYS A 149 14.01 7.34 2.76
CA LYS A 149 13.96 7.22 4.22
C LYS A 149 13.23 5.95 4.64
N ARG A 150 12.07 5.66 4.04
CA ARG A 150 11.34 4.41 4.27
C ARG A 150 12.23 3.19 3.98
N LEU A 151 12.97 3.23 2.86
CA LEU A 151 13.90 2.16 2.49
C LEU A 151 14.96 1.92 3.57
N ARG A 152 15.59 2.98 4.09
CA ARG A 152 16.61 2.83 5.16
C ARG A 152 16.04 2.16 6.41
N GLU A 153 14.81 2.51 6.81
CA GLU A 153 14.15 1.89 7.97
C GLU A 153 13.90 0.40 7.76
N LEU A 154 13.42 0.00 6.58
CA LEU A 154 13.21 -1.42 6.29
C LEU A 154 14.51 -2.20 6.13
N GLU A 155 15.54 -1.60 5.51
CA GLU A 155 16.86 -2.23 5.37
C GLU A 155 17.56 -2.49 6.72
N GLN A 156 17.26 -1.69 7.77
CA GLN A 156 17.78 -1.92 9.13
C GLN A 156 17.10 -3.11 9.83
N ARG A 157 15.96 -3.57 9.36
CA ARG A 157 15.15 -4.61 9.97
C ARG A 157 14.76 -5.72 8.98
N LEU A 158 15.74 -6.17 8.19
CA LEU A 158 15.51 -7.24 7.20
C LEU A 158 15.04 -8.55 7.85
N ASP A 159 15.40 -8.80 9.10
CA ASP A 159 14.92 -9.91 9.92
C ASP A 159 13.39 -9.90 10.06
N LEU A 160 12.77 -8.73 10.29
CA LEU A 160 11.33 -8.57 10.37
C LEU A 160 10.69 -8.58 8.98
N VAL A 161 11.31 -7.92 8.01
CA VAL A 161 10.80 -7.85 6.63
C VAL A 161 10.64 -9.26 6.04
N GLN A 162 11.58 -10.16 6.33
CA GLN A 162 11.52 -11.54 5.86
C GLN A 162 10.39 -12.38 6.48
N ARG A 163 9.82 -11.97 7.60
CA ARG A 163 8.70 -12.70 8.23
C ARG A 163 7.37 -12.48 7.51
N ARG A 164 7.24 -11.36 6.74
CA ARG A 164 5.96 -10.93 6.14
C ARG A 164 6.07 -10.68 4.65
N ASP A 165 5.07 -11.15 3.91
CA ASP A 165 4.97 -10.94 2.47
C ASP A 165 4.71 -9.48 2.11
N ASP A 166 3.81 -8.81 2.84
CA ASP A 166 3.47 -7.41 2.63
C ASP A 166 4.68 -6.47 2.84
N LEU A 167 5.48 -6.68 3.90
CA LEU A 167 6.74 -5.94 4.10
C LEU A 167 7.76 -6.22 2.99
N SER A 168 7.86 -7.47 2.54
CA SER A 168 8.77 -7.84 1.45
C SER A 168 8.37 -7.17 0.13
N VAL A 169 7.07 -7.06 -0.15
CA VAL A 169 6.56 -6.32 -1.33
C VAL A 169 6.87 -4.83 -1.19
N GLU A 170 6.66 -4.22 -0.03
CA GLU A 170 6.99 -2.80 0.20
C GLU A 170 8.50 -2.55 0.06
N LEU A 171 9.35 -3.43 0.56
CA LEU A 171 10.80 -3.33 0.36
C LEU A 171 11.17 -3.42 -1.13
N GLY A 172 10.57 -4.37 -1.87
CA GLY A 172 10.73 -4.47 -3.32
C GLY A 172 10.28 -3.22 -4.07
N ALA A 173 9.14 -2.64 -3.66
CA ALA A 173 8.62 -1.40 -4.21
C ALA A 173 9.57 -0.22 -3.97
N LEU A 174 10.16 -0.12 -2.77
CA LEU A 174 11.12 0.91 -2.40
C LEU A 174 12.46 0.74 -3.12
N TYR A 175 12.93 -0.50 -3.33
CA TYR A 175 14.07 -0.75 -4.19
C TYR A 175 13.83 -0.26 -5.61
N ASN A 176 12.67 -0.58 -6.20
CA ASN A 176 12.30 -0.08 -7.51
C ASN A 176 12.19 1.45 -7.53
N GLN A 177 11.55 2.05 -6.52
CA GLN A 177 11.37 3.52 -6.43
C GLN A 177 12.68 4.28 -6.29
N THR A 178 13.72 3.63 -5.77
CA THR A 178 15.06 4.23 -5.58
C THR A 178 16.08 3.78 -6.63
N GLY A 179 15.63 3.15 -7.73
CA GLY A 179 16.49 2.71 -8.84
C GLY A 179 17.31 1.46 -8.58
N ARG A 180 17.05 0.72 -7.49
CA ARG A 180 17.77 -0.53 -7.15
C ARG A 180 17.04 -1.75 -7.71
N HIS A 181 16.78 -1.74 -9.02
CA HIS A 181 15.91 -2.71 -9.69
C HIS A 181 16.40 -4.17 -9.60
N GLU A 182 17.73 -4.39 -9.63
CA GLU A 182 18.31 -5.73 -9.46
C GLU A 182 18.00 -6.30 -8.07
N ARG A 183 18.07 -5.46 -7.01
CA ARG A 183 17.71 -5.89 -5.65
C ARG A 183 16.22 -6.21 -5.53
N ALA A 184 15.37 -5.39 -6.14
CA ALA A 184 13.93 -5.66 -6.19
C ALA A 184 13.63 -6.99 -6.88
N LEU A 185 14.26 -7.22 -8.06
CA LEU A 185 14.08 -8.45 -8.82
C LEU A 185 14.57 -9.68 -8.05
N ALA A 186 15.77 -9.59 -7.42
CA ALA A 186 16.33 -10.67 -6.61
C ALA A 186 15.42 -11.02 -5.42
N LEU A 187 14.91 -10.00 -4.70
CA LEU A 187 14.01 -10.20 -3.57
C LEU A 187 12.73 -10.93 -4.00
N VAL A 188 12.08 -10.45 -5.06
CA VAL A 188 10.81 -11.02 -5.55
C VAL A 188 11.03 -12.42 -6.11
N HIS A 189 12.18 -12.70 -6.72
CA HIS A 189 12.51 -14.02 -7.28
C HIS A 189 12.83 -15.06 -6.20
N SER A 190 13.48 -14.65 -5.12
CA SER A 190 13.96 -15.57 -4.06
C SER A 190 12.90 -15.99 -3.04
N ARG A 191 11.74 -15.35 -3.03
CA ARG A 191 10.68 -15.58 -2.04
C ARG A 191 9.47 -16.28 -2.66
N ASN A 192 8.90 -17.21 -1.93
CA ASN A 192 7.57 -17.77 -2.24
C ASN A 192 6.52 -16.95 -1.51
N PHE A 193 5.73 -16.18 -2.28
CA PHE A 193 4.65 -15.36 -1.74
C PHE A 193 3.38 -16.17 -1.59
N GLN A 194 2.63 -15.89 -0.53
CA GLN A 194 1.28 -16.40 -0.34
C GLN A 194 0.28 -15.32 -0.75
N PRO A 195 -0.80 -15.66 -1.46
CA PRO A 195 -1.86 -14.70 -1.76
C PRO A 195 -2.51 -14.20 -0.46
N TRP A 196 -2.74 -12.89 -0.38
CA TRP A 196 -3.50 -12.30 0.74
C TRP A 196 -4.44 -11.22 0.23
N GLU A 197 -5.58 -11.06 0.89
CA GLU A 197 -6.57 -10.06 0.52
C GLU A 197 -6.00 -8.63 0.71
N GLY A 198 -6.12 -7.81 -0.34
CA GLY A 198 -5.56 -6.46 -0.38
C GLY A 198 -4.09 -6.39 -0.83
N GLY A 199 -3.47 -7.54 -1.15
CA GLY A 199 -2.12 -7.61 -1.69
C GLY A 199 -2.03 -8.06 -3.15
N GLU A 200 -3.19 -8.24 -3.79
CA GLU A 200 -3.30 -8.72 -5.16
C GLU A 200 -2.53 -7.82 -6.13
N GLY A 201 -1.74 -8.44 -6.98
CA GLY A 201 -0.88 -7.74 -7.93
C GLY A 201 0.38 -7.13 -7.31
N GLY A 202 0.59 -7.22 -6.01
CA GLY A 202 1.73 -6.67 -5.31
C GLY A 202 3.06 -7.27 -5.76
N PRO A 203 3.31 -8.58 -5.55
CA PRO A 203 4.53 -9.25 -6.00
C PRO A 203 4.72 -9.17 -7.51
N LEU A 204 3.65 -9.44 -8.28
CA LEU A 204 3.67 -9.38 -9.74
C LEU A 204 3.99 -7.97 -10.25
N GLY A 205 3.44 -6.94 -9.62
CA GLY A 205 3.72 -5.55 -9.95
C GLY A 205 5.21 -5.21 -9.79
N GLN A 206 5.86 -5.68 -8.72
CA GLN A 206 7.30 -5.45 -8.53
C GLN A 206 8.14 -6.27 -9.51
N TRP A 207 7.75 -7.51 -9.82
CA TRP A 207 8.37 -8.31 -10.87
C TRP A 207 8.35 -7.60 -12.22
N VAL A 208 7.18 -7.15 -12.65
CA VAL A 208 7.01 -6.43 -13.93
C VAL A 208 7.83 -5.14 -13.94
N ARG A 209 7.71 -4.33 -12.90
CA ARG A 209 8.40 -3.04 -12.78
C ARG A 209 9.92 -3.19 -12.86
N SER A 210 10.48 -4.16 -12.12
CA SER A 210 11.92 -4.45 -12.16
C SER A 210 12.39 -4.86 -13.55
N ASN A 211 11.68 -5.79 -14.18
CA ASN A 211 12.02 -6.26 -15.52
C ASN A 211 11.91 -5.14 -16.57
N LEU A 212 10.85 -4.31 -16.51
CA LEU A 212 10.73 -3.15 -17.42
C LEU A 212 11.88 -2.16 -17.23
N ALA A 213 12.24 -1.84 -15.99
CA ALA A 213 13.33 -0.91 -15.70
C ALA A 213 14.69 -1.43 -16.18
N LEU A 214 15.02 -2.69 -15.89
CA LEU A 214 16.25 -3.34 -16.32
C LEU A 214 16.30 -3.49 -17.84
N GLY A 215 15.18 -3.86 -18.47
CA GLY A 215 15.07 -3.92 -19.92
C GLY A 215 15.31 -2.58 -20.60
N ARG A 216 14.72 -1.49 -20.08
CA ARG A 216 14.98 -0.12 -20.58
C ARG A 216 16.44 0.28 -20.44
N THR A 217 17.06 -0.05 -19.30
CA THR A 217 18.48 0.19 -19.04
C THR A 217 19.37 -0.58 -20.04
N ALA A 218 19.10 -1.87 -20.27
CA ALA A 218 19.80 -2.68 -21.24
C ALA A 218 19.67 -2.12 -22.67
N LEU A 219 18.46 -1.71 -23.06
CA LEU A 219 18.18 -1.12 -24.37
C LEU A 219 18.96 0.20 -24.57
N LYS A 220 19.01 1.05 -23.54
CA LYS A 220 19.79 2.28 -23.55
C LYS A 220 21.28 2.05 -23.78
N HIS A 221 21.83 0.97 -23.21
CA HIS A 221 23.22 0.60 -23.40
C HIS A 221 23.48 -0.23 -24.69
N GLY A 222 22.51 -0.30 -25.60
CA GLY A 222 22.63 -1.00 -26.88
C GLY A 222 22.50 -2.52 -26.79
N ASN A 223 22.20 -3.08 -25.62
CA ASN A 223 22.04 -4.53 -25.45
C ASN A 223 20.57 -4.94 -25.66
N ALA A 224 20.17 -4.97 -26.94
CA ALA A 224 18.80 -5.26 -27.35
C ALA A 224 18.35 -6.69 -26.99
N THR A 225 19.26 -7.67 -27.07
CA THR A 225 18.98 -9.07 -26.69
C THR A 225 18.63 -9.16 -25.21
N ARG A 226 19.48 -8.60 -24.35
CA ARG A 226 19.22 -8.59 -22.90
C ARG A 226 17.96 -7.83 -22.54
N ALA A 227 17.68 -6.73 -23.22
CA ALA A 227 16.42 -6.01 -23.06
C ALA A 227 15.21 -6.87 -23.41
N GLY A 228 15.28 -7.61 -24.52
CA GLY A 228 14.23 -8.55 -24.95
C GLY A 228 13.96 -9.65 -23.91
N GLU A 229 15.03 -10.20 -23.29
CA GLU A 229 14.91 -11.18 -22.20
C GLU A 229 14.11 -10.62 -21.00
N TYR A 230 14.47 -9.42 -20.54
CA TYR A 230 13.75 -8.77 -19.43
C TYR A 230 12.29 -8.48 -19.77
N PHE A 231 12.00 -7.91 -20.95
CA PHE A 231 10.64 -7.61 -21.35
C PHE A 231 9.81 -8.89 -21.55
N SER A 232 10.40 -9.97 -22.07
CA SER A 232 9.75 -11.26 -22.19
C SER A 232 9.45 -11.87 -20.82
N ALA A 233 10.38 -11.76 -19.86
CA ALA A 233 10.16 -12.19 -18.48
C ALA A 233 9.00 -11.43 -17.84
N ALA A 234 8.82 -10.13 -18.13
CA ALA A 234 7.70 -9.34 -17.62
C ALA A 234 6.33 -9.84 -18.11
N LEU A 235 6.24 -10.55 -19.22
CA LEU A 235 4.98 -11.14 -19.73
C LEU A 235 4.53 -12.36 -18.92
N THR A 236 5.40 -13.01 -18.20
CA THR A 236 5.12 -14.22 -17.42
C THR A 236 5.12 -13.94 -15.92
N ALA A 237 4.20 -14.58 -15.19
CA ALA A 237 4.20 -14.56 -13.73
C ALA A 237 4.89 -15.84 -13.22
N PRO A 238 6.07 -15.77 -12.59
CA PRO A 238 6.71 -16.92 -11.96
C PRO A 238 5.82 -17.51 -10.86
N LYS A 239 5.84 -18.82 -10.69
CA LYS A 239 4.97 -19.53 -9.71
C LYS A 239 5.19 -19.09 -8.26
N ASN A 240 6.42 -18.72 -7.92
CA ASN A 240 6.78 -18.27 -6.58
C ASN A 240 6.09 -16.96 -6.15
N LEU A 241 5.49 -16.21 -7.09
CA LEU A 241 4.73 -15.00 -6.76
C LEU A 241 3.37 -15.30 -6.12
N GLY A 242 2.90 -16.55 -6.18
CA GLY A 242 1.60 -16.96 -5.60
C GLY A 242 0.38 -16.42 -6.34
N GLU A 243 0.59 -15.70 -7.44
CA GLU A 243 -0.49 -15.05 -8.20
C GLU A 243 -0.23 -15.12 -9.71
N ALA A 244 -1.31 -14.99 -10.47
CA ALA A 244 -1.27 -14.93 -11.92
C ALA A 244 -1.77 -13.57 -12.41
N ARG A 245 -1.37 -13.18 -13.60
CA ARG A 245 -1.90 -11.99 -14.25
C ARG A 245 -3.36 -12.18 -14.62
N HIS A 246 -4.19 -11.19 -14.31
CA HIS A 246 -5.58 -11.19 -14.74
C HIS A 246 -5.69 -11.16 -16.28
N LEU A 247 -6.58 -11.97 -16.86
CA LEU A 247 -6.72 -12.11 -18.31
C LEU A 247 -7.07 -10.81 -19.04
N LEU A 248 -7.77 -9.89 -18.39
CA LEU A 248 -8.16 -8.60 -18.94
C LEU A 248 -7.18 -7.47 -18.60
N ALA A 249 -6.07 -7.76 -17.91
CA ALA A 249 -5.06 -6.75 -17.59
C ALA A 249 -4.38 -6.22 -18.87
N ASN A 250 -4.28 -4.92 -18.97
CA ASN A 250 -3.64 -4.27 -20.10
C ASN A 250 -2.11 -4.35 -19.98
N GLN A 251 -1.46 -4.93 -20.97
CA GLN A 251 -0.01 -5.17 -21.04
C GLN A 251 0.65 -4.34 -22.15
N SER A 252 0.05 -3.23 -22.50
CA SER A 252 0.55 -2.38 -23.60
C SER A 252 1.96 -1.87 -23.39
N ASP A 253 2.34 -1.58 -22.16
CA ASP A 253 3.69 -1.18 -21.75
C ASP A 253 4.73 -2.26 -22.06
N ILE A 254 4.48 -3.50 -21.63
CA ILE A 254 5.41 -4.62 -21.84
C ILE A 254 5.56 -4.91 -23.34
N HIS A 255 4.44 -5.04 -24.06
CA HIS A 255 4.47 -5.28 -25.50
C HIS A 255 5.11 -4.13 -26.28
N TYR A 256 4.90 -2.87 -25.86
CA TYR A 256 5.55 -1.73 -26.48
C TYR A 256 7.08 -1.82 -26.37
N TRP A 257 7.59 -2.05 -25.15
CA TRP A 257 9.04 -2.11 -24.92
C TRP A 257 9.68 -3.36 -25.54
N LEU A 258 9.01 -4.52 -25.49
CA LEU A 258 9.49 -5.73 -26.18
C LEU A 258 9.58 -5.50 -27.70
N GLY A 259 8.58 -4.85 -28.30
CA GLY A 259 8.66 -4.45 -29.69
C GLY A 259 9.84 -3.49 -29.99
N CYS A 260 10.17 -2.59 -29.06
CA CYS A 260 11.34 -1.72 -29.20
C CYS A 260 12.66 -2.50 -29.16
N ALA A 261 12.79 -3.50 -28.26
CA ALA A 261 13.97 -4.34 -28.18
C ALA A 261 14.15 -5.21 -29.43
N LEU A 262 13.10 -5.86 -29.90
CA LEU A 262 13.09 -6.68 -31.12
C LEU A 262 13.46 -5.85 -32.35
N ALA A 263 12.94 -4.63 -32.48
CA ALA A 263 13.34 -3.73 -33.58
C ALA A 263 14.82 -3.36 -33.53
N ALA A 264 15.36 -3.14 -32.33
CA ALA A 264 16.78 -2.84 -32.12
C ALA A 264 17.69 -4.06 -32.43
N SER A 265 17.18 -5.29 -32.31
CA SER A 265 17.85 -6.54 -32.70
C SER A 265 17.67 -6.87 -34.18
N GLY A 266 16.98 -6.05 -34.98
CA GLY A 266 16.69 -6.30 -36.39
C GLY A 266 15.47 -7.18 -36.66
N GLU A 267 14.77 -7.65 -35.64
CA GLU A 267 13.61 -8.53 -35.74
C GLU A 267 12.31 -7.74 -36.01
N VAL A 268 12.31 -6.98 -37.11
CA VAL A 268 11.26 -6.00 -37.45
C VAL A 268 9.86 -6.63 -37.52
N ARG A 269 9.74 -7.86 -38.05
CA ARG A 269 8.43 -8.56 -38.15
C ARG A 269 7.84 -8.81 -36.77
N MET A 270 8.62 -9.35 -35.82
CA MET A 270 8.18 -9.64 -34.48
C MET A 270 7.93 -8.34 -33.71
N ALA A 271 8.77 -7.32 -33.86
CA ALA A 271 8.55 -6.00 -33.30
C ALA A 271 7.17 -5.44 -33.66
N ARG A 272 6.79 -5.53 -34.95
CA ARG A 272 5.47 -5.07 -35.42
C ARG A 272 4.31 -5.86 -34.82
N GLN A 273 4.46 -7.16 -34.59
CA GLN A 273 3.45 -7.97 -33.91
C GLN A 273 3.23 -7.49 -32.46
N HIS A 274 4.30 -7.26 -31.70
CA HIS A 274 4.21 -6.76 -30.34
C HIS A 274 3.65 -5.32 -30.28
N TRP A 275 4.07 -4.42 -31.16
CA TRP A 275 3.46 -3.09 -31.22
C TRP A 275 1.96 -3.16 -31.61
N PHE A 276 1.56 -4.10 -32.46
CA PHE A 276 0.15 -4.29 -32.79
C PHE A 276 -0.63 -4.81 -31.58
N ALA A 277 -0.08 -5.77 -30.82
CA ALA A 277 -0.66 -6.21 -29.56
C ALA A 277 -0.83 -5.04 -28.59
N ALA A 278 0.22 -4.25 -28.34
CA ALA A 278 0.17 -3.05 -27.47
C ALA A 278 -0.89 -2.05 -27.92
N ALA A 279 -1.00 -1.81 -29.24
CA ALA A 279 -1.92 -0.83 -29.82
C ALA A 279 -3.39 -1.31 -29.81
N SER A 280 -3.64 -2.60 -29.68
CA SER A 280 -4.96 -3.23 -29.82
C SER A 280 -5.71 -3.38 -28.50
N PHE A 281 -5.06 -3.19 -27.34
CA PHE A 281 -5.74 -3.24 -26.05
C PHE A 281 -6.87 -2.22 -25.98
N LYS A 282 -8.01 -2.65 -25.46
CA LYS A 282 -9.20 -1.82 -25.27
C LYS A 282 -9.59 -1.86 -23.79
N GLY A 283 -9.34 -0.76 -23.12
CA GLY A 283 -9.59 -0.67 -21.69
C GLY A 283 -8.50 -1.36 -20.86
N ASP A 284 -8.76 -1.43 -19.58
CA ASP A 284 -7.90 -2.05 -18.58
C ASP A 284 -8.74 -2.52 -17.41
N PHE A 285 -8.41 -3.69 -16.86
CA PHE A 285 -9.06 -4.20 -15.67
C PHE A 285 -8.34 -3.64 -14.44
N GLN A 286 -8.99 -2.75 -13.75
CA GLN A 286 -8.50 -2.11 -12.53
C GLN A 286 -9.61 -2.08 -11.48
N GLU A 287 -9.29 -2.37 -10.23
CA GLU A 287 -10.21 -2.28 -9.09
C GLU A 287 -11.58 -2.93 -9.38
N MET A 288 -11.56 -4.17 -9.86
CA MET A 288 -12.74 -5.00 -10.18
C MET A 288 -13.63 -4.48 -11.33
N SER A 289 -13.18 -3.49 -12.10
CA SER A 289 -13.91 -2.99 -13.28
C SER A 289 -13.01 -2.78 -14.49
N VAL A 290 -13.61 -2.77 -15.69
CA VAL A 290 -12.90 -2.46 -16.93
C VAL A 290 -13.07 -0.99 -17.24
N ARG A 291 -12.00 -0.21 -17.09
CA ARG A 291 -11.97 1.21 -17.47
C ARG A 291 -11.62 1.38 -18.94
N ALA A 292 -12.26 2.31 -19.61
CA ALA A 292 -12.00 2.58 -21.03
C ALA A 292 -10.60 3.15 -21.28
N PHE A 293 -10.01 3.83 -20.31
CA PHE A 293 -8.68 4.42 -20.33
C PHE A 293 -7.98 4.16 -19.01
N SER A 294 -6.68 3.90 -19.10
CA SER A 294 -5.75 3.78 -17.98
C SER A 294 -4.40 4.37 -18.34
N GLU A 295 -3.46 4.28 -17.43
CA GLU A 295 -2.06 4.66 -17.64
C GLU A 295 -1.42 3.86 -18.78
N MET A 296 -1.91 2.64 -19.04
CA MET A 296 -1.43 1.78 -20.14
C MET A 296 -1.85 2.30 -21.52
N THR A 297 -2.90 3.12 -21.61
CA THR A 297 -3.34 3.75 -22.87
C THR A 297 -2.25 4.60 -23.51
N TYR A 298 -1.34 5.17 -22.71
CA TYR A 298 -0.18 5.90 -23.22
C TYR A 298 0.69 5.04 -24.13
N TYR A 299 1.00 3.81 -23.70
CA TYR A 299 1.83 2.88 -24.47
C TYR A 299 1.11 2.34 -25.70
N SER A 300 -0.21 2.14 -25.63
CA SER A 300 -1.03 1.82 -26.81
C SER A 300 -0.91 2.91 -27.89
N ALA A 301 -0.92 4.17 -27.48
CA ALA A 301 -0.77 5.28 -28.42
C ALA A 301 0.67 5.39 -28.96
N LEU A 302 1.70 5.14 -28.14
CA LEU A 302 3.08 5.06 -28.61
C LEU A 302 3.28 3.95 -29.64
N ALA A 303 2.65 2.78 -29.42
CA ALA A 303 2.70 1.65 -30.33
C ALA A 303 2.09 2.01 -31.71
N TRP A 304 0.99 2.77 -31.77
CA TRP A 304 0.46 3.29 -33.03
C TRP A 304 1.46 4.18 -33.77
N LYS A 305 2.28 4.99 -33.08
CA LYS A 305 3.37 5.76 -33.73
C LYS A 305 4.41 4.83 -34.37
N LYS A 306 4.83 3.76 -33.62
CA LYS A 306 5.81 2.77 -34.11
C LYS A 306 5.27 1.98 -35.33
N LEU A 307 3.98 1.76 -35.42
CA LEU A 307 3.30 1.14 -36.56
C LEU A 307 3.14 2.06 -37.79
N GLY A 308 3.59 3.30 -37.72
CA GLY A 308 3.45 4.29 -38.82
C GLY A 308 2.07 4.97 -38.87
N ASN A 309 1.32 4.95 -37.76
CA ASN A 309 0.00 5.60 -37.72
C ASN A 309 -0.07 6.72 -36.65
N PRO A 310 0.65 7.85 -36.90
CA PRO A 310 0.70 8.97 -35.95
C PRO A 310 -0.65 9.65 -35.76
N ALA A 311 -1.53 9.59 -36.75
CA ALA A 311 -2.87 10.17 -36.64
C ALA A 311 -3.71 9.44 -35.59
N LYS A 312 -3.72 8.08 -35.59
CA LYS A 312 -4.38 7.28 -34.54
C LYS A 312 -3.77 7.55 -33.18
N ALA A 313 -2.45 7.60 -33.06
CA ALA A 313 -1.76 7.91 -31.81
C ALA A 313 -2.19 9.28 -31.25
N THR A 314 -2.16 10.33 -32.09
CA THR A 314 -2.57 11.67 -31.68
C THR A 314 -4.03 11.73 -31.24
N LYS A 315 -4.92 11.03 -31.95
CA LYS A 315 -6.34 10.92 -31.56
C LYS A 315 -6.48 10.26 -30.19
N LEU A 316 -5.72 9.18 -29.93
CA LEU A 316 -5.78 8.45 -28.67
C LEU A 316 -5.22 9.28 -27.49
N PHE A 317 -4.10 9.99 -27.68
CA PHE A 317 -3.58 10.92 -26.67
C PHE A 317 -4.56 12.05 -26.33
N ARG A 318 -5.25 12.61 -27.34
CA ARG A 318 -6.27 13.65 -27.09
C ARG A 318 -7.46 13.09 -26.30
N ARG A 319 -7.89 11.87 -26.60
CA ARG A 319 -8.96 11.20 -25.85
C ARG A 319 -8.55 10.91 -24.42
N LEU A 320 -7.33 10.40 -24.20
CA LEU A 320 -6.77 10.19 -22.86
C LEU A 320 -6.72 11.50 -22.07
N LEU A 321 -6.26 12.59 -22.70
CA LEU A 321 -6.22 13.92 -22.06
C LEU A 321 -7.61 14.42 -21.68
N SER A 322 -8.60 14.25 -22.56
CA SER A 322 -9.98 14.63 -22.29
C SER A 322 -10.57 13.82 -21.14
N PHE A 323 -10.40 12.49 -21.16
CA PHE A 323 -10.84 11.60 -20.10
C PHE A 323 -10.20 11.97 -18.75
N ALA A 324 -8.90 12.13 -18.71
CA ALA A 324 -8.17 12.46 -17.47
C ALA A 324 -8.62 13.82 -16.88
N ARG A 325 -8.91 14.81 -17.73
CA ARG A 325 -9.47 16.10 -17.27
C ARG A 325 -10.88 15.98 -16.72
N GLN A 326 -11.70 15.09 -17.26
CA GLN A 326 -13.04 14.81 -16.75
C GLN A 326 -12.94 14.07 -15.42
N LEU A 327 -12.07 13.06 -15.34
CA LEU A 327 -11.82 12.28 -14.14
C LEU A 327 -11.34 13.16 -12.97
N GLN A 328 -10.47 14.12 -13.24
CA GLN A 328 -9.99 15.08 -12.22
C GLN A 328 -11.11 15.90 -11.57
N LYS A 329 -12.19 16.18 -12.34
CA LYS A 329 -13.33 16.98 -11.88
C LYS A 329 -14.47 16.14 -11.30
N ALA A 330 -14.46 14.84 -11.57
CA ALA A 330 -15.50 13.95 -11.12
C ALA A 330 -15.35 13.65 -9.61
N GLU A 331 -16.48 13.47 -8.94
CA GLU A 331 -16.50 12.95 -7.58
C GLU A 331 -15.97 11.52 -7.56
N ALA A 332 -15.02 11.23 -6.69
CA ALA A 332 -14.51 9.89 -6.52
C ALA A 332 -15.57 9.00 -5.86
N ARG A 333 -15.79 7.83 -6.43
CA ARG A 333 -16.74 6.84 -5.92
C ARG A 333 -16.04 5.51 -5.76
N ILE A 334 -16.37 4.80 -4.69
CA ILE A 334 -15.97 3.40 -4.54
C ILE A 334 -16.79 2.60 -5.55
N ASP A 335 -16.11 1.74 -6.30
CA ASP A 335 -16.82 0.75 -7.12
C ASP A 335 -17.56 -0.20 -6.18
N TYR A 336 -18.86 -0.39 -6.39
CA TYR A 336 -19.72 -1.24 -5.56
C TYR A 336 -19.20 -2.69 -5.49
N PHE A 337 -18.49 -3.14 -6.52
CA PHE A 337 -17.89 -4.47 -6.59
C PHE A 337 -16.50 -4.58 -5.93
N ALA A 338 -15.92 -3.47 -5.44
CA ALA A 338 -14.74 -3.50 -4.59
C ALA A 338 -15.14 -3.97 -3.18
N THR A 339 -15.31 -5.25 -3.03
CA THR A 339 -16.14 -5.89 -2.02
C THR A 339 -15.64 -5.78 -0.58
N SER A 340 -14.36 -5.66 -0.33
CA SER A 340 -13.82 -5.77 1.03
C SER A 340 -12.92 -4.61 1.43
N LEU A 341 -12.29 -3.95 0.51
CA LEU A 341 -11.14 -3.09 0.78
C LEU A 341 -11.40 -1.83 1.61
N PRO A 342 -12.49 -1.05 1.45
CA PRO A 342 -12.62 0.18 2.23
C PRO A 342 -12.78 -0.02 3.73
N THR A 343 -13.39 -1.15 4.12
CA THR A 343 -13.62 -1.47 5.54
C THR A 343 -12.44 -2.17 6.20
N MET A 344 -11.52 -2.72 5.39
CA MET A 344 -10.33 -3.44 5.86
C MET A 344 -9.07 -2.60 5.88
N LEU A 345 -9.10 -1.38 5.33
CA LEU A 345 -7.96 -0.47 5.38
C LEU A 345 -7.70 -0.03 6.81
N LEU A 346 -6.45 -0.19 7.24
CA LEU A 346 -6.03 0.24 8.58
C LEU A 346 -6.12 1.75 8.75
N PHE A 347 -5.77 2.49 7.69
CA PHE A 347 -5.83 3.94 7.64
C PHE A 347 -6.82 4.37 6.56
N ASP A 348 -7.62 5.36 6.86
CA ASP A 348 -8.55 5.97 5.91
C ASP A 348 -7.81 6.45 4.65
N ASP A 349 -8.47 6.29 3.51
CA ASP A 349 -7.94 6.69 2.21
C ASP A 349 -8.72 7.86 1.64
N ASP A 350 -8.02 8.91 1.22
CA ASP A 350 -8.62 10.04 0.50
C ASP A 350 -8.77 9.65 -0.98
N LEU A 351 -9.90 9.03 -1.29
CA LEU A 351 -10.22 8.57 -2.64
C LEU A 351 -10.23 9.70 -3.66
N GLN A 352 -10.69 10.89 -3.28
CA GLN A 352 -10.71 12.05 -4.17
C GLN A 352 -9.30 12.48 -4.54
N ARG A 353 -8.43 12.60 -3.54
CA ARG A 353 -7.02 12.92 -3.75
C ARG A 353 -6.32 11.87 -4.62
N ARG A 354 -6.57 10.57 -4.39
CA ARG A 354 -6.01 9.47 -5.19
C ARG A 354 -6.44 9.56 -6.65
N GLN A 355 -7.74 9.80 -6.90
CA GLN A 355 -8.28 9.99 -8.24
C GLN A 355 -7.68 11.21 -8.94
N GLU A 356 -7.51 12.32 -8.24
CA GLU A 356 -6.88 13.53 -8.79
C GLU A 356 -5.42 13.28 -9.18
N ILE A 357 -4.64 12.58 -8.36
CA ILE A 357 -3.25 12.22 -8.65
C ILE A 357 -3.17 11.32 -9.89
N ALA A 358 -4.01 10.29 -9.99
CA ALA A 358 -4.08 9.42 -11.17
C ALA A 358 -4.48 10.22 -12.43
N ALA A 359 -5.43 11.12 -12.31
CA ALA A 359 -5.86 11.98 -13.41
C ALA A 359 -4.74 12.94 -13.86
N LEU A 360 -4.00 13.55 -12.95
CA LEU A 360 -2.84 14.40 -13.25
C LEU A 360 -1.75 13.60 -13.97
N PHE A 361 -1.49 12.38 -13.52
CA PHE A 361 -0.52 11.49 -14.15
C PHE A 361 -0.91 11.14 -15.60
N MET A 362 -2.15 10.70 -15.83
CA MET A 362 -2.65 10.43 -17.20
C MET A 362 -2.62 11.68 -18.09
N GLN A 363 -2.88 12.88 -17.56
CA GLN A 363 -2.72 14.13 -18.31
C GLN A 363 -1.25 14.34 -18.71
N ALA A 364 -0.31 14.10 -17.80
CA ALA A 364 1.12 14.21 -18.08
C ALA A 364 1.54 13.26 -19.22
N GLN A 365 1.12 11.99 -19.15
CA GLN A 365 1.37 11.00 -20.21
C GLN A 365 0.82 11.45 -21.57
N ALA A 366 -0.43 11.91 -21.59
CA ALA A 366 -1.07 12.38 -22.81
C ALA A 366 -0.33 13.60 -23.41
N LEU A 367 0.11 14.54 -22.57
CA LEU A 367 0.89 15.71 -22.99
C LEU A 367 2.28 15.33 -23.51
N LEU A 368 2.97 14.36 -22.89
CA LEU A 368 4.21 13.79 -23.42
C LEU A 368 4.00 13.22 -24.83
N GLY A 369 2.96 12.41 -24.99
CA GLY A 369 2.61 11.82 -26.28
C GLY A 369 2.29 12.85 -27.38
N LEU A 370 1.73 14.00 -27.00
CA LEU A 370 1.43 15.15 -27.86
C LEU A 370 2.62 16.10 -28.09
N GLY A 371 3.81 15.79 -27.52
CA GLY A 371 5.02 16.61 -27.64
C GLY A 371 5.05 17.85 -26.75
N ARG A 372 4.11 17.99 -25.81
CA ARG A 372 4.03 19.14 -24.89
C ARG A 372 4.86 18.89 -23.62
N LYS A 373 6.16 18.66 -23.80
CA LYS A 373 7.08 18.17 -22.78
C LYS A 373 7.09 19.01 -21.50
N ARG A 374 7.28 20.34 -21.60
CA ARG A 374 7.32 21.24 -20.43
C ARG A 374 6.05 21.17 -19.55
N MET A 375 4.89 21.04 -20.20
CA MET A 375 3.63 20.92 -19.46
C MET A 375 3.50 19.57 -18.75
N ALA A 376 3.96 18.51 -19.40
CA ALA A 376 3.98 17.18 -18.82
C ALA A 376 4.94 17.07 -17.63
N GLU A 377 6.15 17.60 -17.74
CA GLU A 377 7.14 17.66 -16.67
C GLU A 377 6.60 18.39 -15.42
N LYS A 378 5.89 19.51 -15.64
CA LYS A 378 5.22 20.22 -14.53
C LYS A 378 4.19 19.36 -13.81
N LEU A 379 3.36 18.61 -14.56
CA LEU A 379 2.37 17.73 -13.96
C LEU A 379 3.01 16.50 -13.27
N LEU A 380 4.08 15.93 -13.83
CA LEU A 380 4.82 14.84 -13.19
C LEU A 380 5.44 15.30 -11.86
N ALA A 381 6.02 16.50 -11.83
CA ALA A 381 6.54 17.08 -10.60
C ALA A 381 5.42 17.31 -9.56
N GLU A 382 4.24 17.75 -9.99
CA GLU A 382 3.07 17.90 -9.11
C GLU A 382 2.60 16.54 -8.56
N VAL A 383 2.53 15.51 -9.40
CA VAL A 383 2.19 14.14 -8.97
C VAL A 383 3.16 13.66 -7.89
N LEU A 384 4.47 13.77 -8.13
CA LEU A 384 5.49 13.32 -7.18
C LEU A 384 5.57 14.19 -5.91
N ALA A 385 5.19 15.47 -5.98
CA ALA A 385 5.06 16.32 -4.81
C ALA A 385 3.85 15.92 -3.94
N ARG A 386 2.73 15.46 -4.55
CA ARG A 386 1.55 14.97 -3.84
C ARG A 386 1.72 13.54 -3.33
N ASP A 387 2.40 12.69 -4.12
CA ASP A 387 2.71 11.30 -3.77
C ASP A 387 4.14 10.93 -4.21
N PRO A 388 5.13 11.07 -3.32
CA PRO A 388 6.52 10.69 -3.60
C PRO A 388 6.71 9.19 -3.90
N ASN A 389 5.71 8.38 -3.57
CA ASN A 389 5.72 6.92 -3.76
C ASN A 389 5.02 6.49 -5.06
N HIS A 390 4.57 7.43 -5.90
CA HIS A 390 3.88 7.14 -7.16
C HIS A 390 4.82 6.47 -8.18
N ALA A 391 4.69 5.15 -8.31
CA ALA A 391 5.62 4.31 -9.07
C ALA A 391 5.76 4.73 -10.54
N LEU A 392 4.64 4.80 -11.26
CA LEU A 392 4.65 5.09 -12.70
C LEU A 392 5.13 6.51 -13.02
N ALA A 393 4.90 7.48 -12.14
CA ALA A 393 5.38 8.84 -12.34
C ALA A 393 6.90 8.92 -12.18
N ALA A 394 7.47 8.19 -11.21
CA ALA A 394 8.91 8.08 -11.05
C ALA A 394 9.54 7.40 -12.28
N ASP A 395 8.97 6.30 -12.73
CA ASP A 395 9.48 5.53 -13.87
C ASP A 395 9.45 6.35 -15.18
N ILE A 396 8.36 7.06 -15.47
CA ILE A 396 8.23 7.91 -16.67
C ILE A 396 9.17 9.13 -16.61
N SER A 397 9.42 9.68 -15.43
CA SER A 397 10.38 10.79 -15.28
C SER A 397 11.79 10.34 -15.68
N ILE A 398 12.19 9.14 -15.31
CA ILE A 398 13.46 8.53 -15.74
C ILE A 398 13.45 8.25 -17.26
N GLU A 399 12.35 7.67 -17.77
CA GLU A 399 12.22 7.41 -19.22
C GLU A 399 12.38 8.67 -20.06
N THR A 400 11.80 9.79 -19.65
CA THR A 400 11.86 11.06 -20.38
C THR A 400 13.24 11.72 -20.34
N GLU A 401 14.05 11.46 -19.30
CA GLU A 401 15.45 11.86 -19.25
C GLU A 401 16.33 11.00 -20.17
N LEU A 402 15.97 9.72 -20.33
CA LEU A 402 16.67 8.77 -21.19
C LEU A 402 16.48 9.04 -22.70
N VAL A 403 15.41 9.73 -23.08
CA VAL A 403 15.05 10.05 -24.49
C VAL A 403 15.46 11.49 -24.83
N LYS A 404 16.34 12.13 -24.08
CA LYS A 404 16.95 13.39 -24.55
C LYS A 404 17.80 13.09 -25.77
N PRO A 405 17.60 13.83 -26.91
CA PRO A 405 18.33 13.64 -28.15
C PRO A 405 19.82 13.93 -27.99
#